data_afe373bbe62e6b87e452df17ea04c46b
#
_entry.id   afe373bbe62e6b87e452df17ea04c46b
#
_cell.length_a   1.000
_cell.length_b   1.000
_cell.length_c   1.000
_cell.angle_alpha   90.00
_cell.angle_beta   90.00
_cell.angle_gamma   90.00
#
_symmetry.space_group_name_H-M   'P 1'
#
loop_
_entity.id
_entity.type
_entity.pdbx_description
1 polymer ?
#
loop_
_entity_poly.entity_id
_entity_poly.type
_entity_poly.pdbx_seq_one_letter_code
_entity_poly.pdbx_strand_id
1 'polypeptide(L)'
;TTEMLFGECLHNYLIKDAIFDNNVLGFHIEYIKTMEGDFDWDDPTLADAIDIGELYMSDERMSLIANHIIQNHKAKTRNGQYTAIFAVSSIDALVKYYDIFKKIKHDLNISGIFSYGQNEDAEGKDEHSRDSLERIIKDYNEMYGTNFSTDTFSAYHKDISDRVKGKKTKSLDILIVVNMFLTGFDSKQLSVLYVDKDLKYHDLLQAYSRTNRVEKETKPFGIIICYRNLKKRTDDALTLFSKSQDTSGIVVPGYQYFVEKFNEMVMKLKEIALFPESVDTMQNEDDQKKFVVTFRELTKYLQSLQTFIEFSFDQDALIMSEQEYQDYKSKYLMLYSRQKTDREVVSVLNDVDFCIELMESDRINVAYIMNLIRNIHFDDPKQKDYDIKHIKDE
;
A
#
# COMPACT_ATOMS: atom_id res chain seq x y z
N THR A 1 35.01 -17.17 0.98
CA THR A 1 33.87 -16.59 0.20
C THR A 1 33.23 -17.69 -0.63
N THR A 2 31.97 -17.50 -1.04
CA THR A 2 31.20 -18.46 -1.87
C THR A 2 31.97 -18.80 -3.16
N GLU A 3 32.59 -17.80 -3.77
CA GLU A 3 33.38 -17.93 -4.99
C GLU A 3 34.63 -18.83 -4.81
N MET A 4 35.23 -18.77 -3.63
CA MET A 4 36.37 -19.68 -3.30
C MET A 4 35.94 -21.15 -3.12
N LEU A 5 34.69 -21.39 -2.74
CA LEU A 5 34.12 -22.72 -2.51
C LEU A 5 33.46 -23.34 -3.75
N PHE A 6 32.85 -22.50 -4.58
CA PHE A 6 31.97 -22.96 -5.68
C PHE A 6 32.42 -22.48 -7.07
N GLY A 7 33.50 -21.69 -7.18
CA GLY A 7 33.97 -21.12 -8.44
C GLY A 7 33.20 -19.86 -8.86
N GLU A 8 33.39 -19.46 -10.12
CA GLU A 8 32.73 -18.28 -10.67
C GLU A 8 31.19 -18.43 -10.70
N CYS A 9 30.48 -17.31 -10.44
CA CYS A 9 29.04 -17.27 -10.47
C CYS A 9 28.55 -17.40 -11.93
N LEU A 10 27.83 -18.46 -12.25
CA LEU A 10 27.35 -18.75 -13.60
C LEU A 10 26.16 -17.86 -14.02
N HIS A 11 25.33 -17.47 -13.07
CA HIS A 11 24.15 -16.62 -13.30
C HIS A 11 23.76 -15.87 -12.03
N ASN A 12 23.35 -14.62 -12.18
CA ASN A 12 22.76 -13.80 -11.11
C ASN A 12 21.36 -13.40 -11.54
N TYR A 13 20.37 -13.62 -10.68
CA TYR A 13 19.04 -13.08 -10.82
C TYR A 13 18.80 -12.08 -9.68
N LEU A 14 18.82 -10.80 -10.00
CA LEU A 14 18.81 -9.71 -9.03
C LEU A 14 17.40 -9.16 -8.87
N ILE A 15 17.20 -8.32 -7.86
CA ILE A 15 15.88 -7.67 -7.62
C ILE A 15 15.41 -6.84 -8.83
N LYS A 16 16.34 -6.21 -9.55
CA LYS A 16 16.06 -5.44 -10.76
C LYS A 16 15.50 -6.34 -11.88
N ASP A 17 16.08 -7.52 -12.06
CA ASP A 17 15.62 -8.50 -13.05
C ASP A 17 14.22 -9.01 -12.67
N ALA A 18 14.01 -9.31 -11.39
CA ALA A 18 12.72 -9.78 -10.89
C ALA A 18 11.59 -8.74 -11.04
N ILE A 19 11.91 -7.45 -10.93
CA ILE A 19 10.95 -6.35 -11.17
C ILE A 19 10.69 -6.21 -12.68
N PHE A 20 11.73 -6.27 -13.49
CA PHE A 20 11.61 -6.21 -14.95
C PHE A 20 10.75 -7.35 -15.51
N ASP A 21 10.92 -8.56 -14.98
CA ASP A 21 10.12 -9.74 -15.33
C ASP A 21 8.71 -9.75 -14.69
N ASN A 22 8.33 -8.70 -13.96
CA ASN A 22 7.08 -8.59 -13.21
C ASN A 22 6.85 -9.71 -12.18
N ASN A 23 7.92 -10.33 -11.67
CA ASN A 23 7.84 -11.34 -10.60
C ASN A 23 7.65 -10.69 -9.22
N VAL A 24 8.13 -9.46 -9.05
CA VAL A 24 7.93 -8.62 -7.86
C VAL A 24 7.72 -7.17 -8.27
N LEU A 25 7.18 -6.36 -7.34
CA LEU A 25 6.95 -4.93 -7.53
C LEU A 25 8.17 -4.10 -7.10
N GLY A 26 8.30 -2.87 -7.60
CA GLY A 26 9.20 -1.87 -7.07
C GLY A 26 8.76 -1.34 -5.71
N PHE A 27 9.54 -0.42 -5.13
CA PHE A 27 9.28 0.20 -3.83
C PHE A 27 9.08 1.70 -3.96
N HIS A 28 8.00 2.21 -3.39
CA HIS A 28 7.88 3.63 -3.05
C HIS A 28 8.34 3.82 -1.61
N ILE A 29 9.36 4.66 -1.39
CA ILE A 29 9.99 4.83 -0.08
C ILE A 29 9.87 6.28 0.36
N GLU A 30 9.22 6.49 1.50
CA GLU A 30 9.06 7.79 2.15
C GLU A 30 9.93 7.86 3.40
N TYR A 31 10.65 8.97 3.56
CA TYR A 31 11.46 9.25 4.75
C TYR A 31 10.83 10.39 5.51
N ILE A 32 10.25 10.09 6.68
CA ILE A 32 9.58 11.07 7.53
C ILE A 32 10.58 11.57 8.57
N LYS A 33 10.86 12.88 8.54
CA LYS A 33 11.69 13.51 9.54
C LYS A 33 10.92 13.63 10.86
N THR A 34 11.36 12.89 11.87
CA THR A 34 10.71 12.82 13.18
C THR A 34 11.42 13.65 14.27
N MET A 35 12.52 14.29 13.91
CA MET A 35 13.34 15.12 14.80
C MET A 35 13.85 16.33 14.04
N GLU A 36 13.98 17.48 14.72
CA GLU A 36 14.61 18.67 14.17
C GLU A 36 16.14 18.54 14.23
N GLY A 37 16.83 19.02 13.22
CA GLY A 37 18.27 18.97 13.07
C GLY A 37 18.73 18.03 11.93
N ASP A 38 19.87 18.36 11.34
CA ASP A 38 20.59 17.49 10.40
C ASP A 38 21.71 16.76 11.17
N PHE A 39 21.30 15.75 11.95
CA PHE A 39 22.26 14.94 12.68
C PHE A 39 22.70 13.78 11.79
N ASP A 40 24.02 13.62 11.64
CA ASP A 40 24.60 12.38 11.12
C ASP A 40 24.57 11.34 12.25
N TRP A 41 23.57 10.49 12.24
CA TRP A 41 23.35 9.44 13.25
C TRP A 41 24.44 8.34 13.22
N ASP A 42 25.28 8.33 12.20
CA ASP A 42 26.46 7.46 12.12
C ASP A 42 27.71 8.14 12.71
N ASP A 43 27.59 9.40 13.19
CA ASP A 43 28.67 10.11 13.89
C ASP A 43 28.82 9.59 15.35
N PRO A 44 29.91 8.91 15.68
CA PRO A 44 30.12 8.36 17.02
C PRO A 44 30.21 9.43 18.12
N THR A 45 30.49 10.70 17.78
CA THR A 45 30.57 11.80 18.77
C THR A 45 29.19 12.24 19.27
N LEU A 46 28.11 12.03 18.48
CA LEU A 46 26.74 12.29 18.88
C LEU A 46 26.22 11.24 19.87
N ALA A 47 26.67 10.01 19.76
CA ALA A 47 26.30 8.91 20.65
C ALA A 47 26.75 9.16 22.12
N ASP A 48 27.83 9.91 22.31
CA ASP A 48 28.35 10.27 23.64
C ASP A 48 27.65 11.50 24.26
N ALA A 49 26.95 12.29 23.46
CA ALA A 49 26.33 13.56 23.91
C ALA A 49 24.84 13.47 24.20
N ILE A 50 24.12 12.50 23.62
CA ILE A 50 22.65 12.37 23.73
C ILE A 50 22.34 10.88 23.92
N ASP A 51 21.48 10.53 24.89
CA ASP A 51 20.89 9.19 24.95
C ASP A 51 19.89 9.03 23.77
N ILE A 52 20.46 8.58 22.64
CA ILE A 52 19.71 8.33 21.41
C ILE A 52 18.58 7.34 21.66
N GLY A 53 18.76 6.38 22.58
CA GLY A 53 17.74 5.39 22.94
C GLY A 53 16.53 6.06 23.61
N GLU A 54 16.76 6.95 24.55
CA GLU A 54 15.73 7.72 25.26
C GLU A 54 14.96 8.63 24.29
N LEU A 55 15.67 9.30 23.38
CA LEU A 55 15.08 10.18 22.37
C LEU A 55 14.12 9.42 21.43
N TYR A 56 14.53 8.24 20.96
CA TYR A 56 13.67 7.39 20.13
C TYR A 56 12.45 6.83 20.88
N MET A 57 12.55 6.70 22.18
CA MET A 57 11.48 6.22 23.06
C MET A 57 10.65 7.35 23.67
N SER A 58 10.85 8.61 23.28
CA SER A 58 10.06 9.72 23.83
C SER A 58 8.58 9.61 23.46
N ASP A 59 7.69 9.89 24.41
CA ASP A 59 6.23 9.82 24.25
C ASP A 59 5.74 10.74 23.13
N GLU A 60 6.33 11.92 23.04
CA GLU A 60 5.97 12.92 22.06
C GLU A 60 6.24 12.42 20.64
N ARG A 61 7.46 11.95 20.36
CA ARG A 61 7.84 11.41 19.05
C ARG A 61 6.98 10.21 18.66
N MET A 62 6.82 9.25 19.58
CA MET A 62 6.05 8.05 19.31
C MET A 62 4.57 8.36 19.06
N SER A 63 4.02 9.35 19.76
CA SER A 63 2.64 9.82 19.54
C SER A 63 2.49 10.51 18.18
N LEU A 64 3.46 11.31 17.75
CA LEU A 64 3.47 11.91 16.40
C LEU A 64 3.49 10.85 15.31
N ILE A 65 4.33 9.82 15.45
CA ILE A 65 4.40 8.69 14.51
C ILE A 65 3.07 7.93 14.48
N ALA A 66 2.49 7.61 15.64
CA ALA A 66 1.21 6.90 15.69
C ALA A 66 0.08 7.70 15.03
N ASN A 67 0.01 9.02 15.28
CA ASN A 67 -0.95 9.90 14.62
C ASN A 67 -0.74 9.95 13.10
N HIS A 68 0.52 10.06 12.65
CA HIS A 68 0.85 10.03 11.23
C HIS A 68 0.39 8.72 10.56
N ILE A 69 0.63 7.58 11.20
CA ILE A 69 0.17 6.27 10.72
C ILE A 69 -1.36 6.26 10.62
N ILE A 70 -2.09 6.63 11.68
CA ILE A 70 -3.55 6.61 11.71
C ILE A 70 -4.15 7.48 10.60
N GLN A 71 -3.63 8.69 10.44
CA GLN A 71 -4.15 9.66 9.46
C GLN A 71 -3.96 9.18 8.01
N ASN A 72 -2.85 8.49 7.72
CA ASN A 72 -2.46 8.16 6.36
C ASN A 72 -2.70 6.69 5.98
N HIS A 73 -3.00 5.83 6.95
CA HIS A 73 -3.11 4.38 6.73
C HIS A 73 -4.13 4.02 5.65
N LYS A 74 -5.30 4.66 5.66
CA LYS A 74 -6.36 4.38 4.68
C LYS A 74 -5.93 4.71 3.26
N ALA A 75 -5.27 5.84 3.04
CA ALA A 75 -4.74 6.20 1.72
C ALA A 75 -3.67 5.18 1.26
N LYS A 76 -2.71 4.86 2.15
CA LYS A 76 -1.61 3.92 1.85
C LYS A 76 -2.08 2.48 1.61
N THR A 77 -3.19 2.05 2.21
CA THR A 77 -3.74 0.69 2.10
C THR A 77 -4.96 0.60 1.19
N ARG A 78 -5.26 1.65 0.43
CA ARG A 78 -6.45 1.72 -0.43
C ARG A 78 -7.73 1.40 0.35
N ASN A 79 -8.02 2.24 1.35
CA ASN A 79 -9.18 2.12 2.24
C ASN A 79 -9.29 0.77 2.96
N GLY A 80 -8.15 0.18 3.36
CA GLY A 80 -8.09 -1.08 4.09
C GLY A 80 -8.21 -2.32 3.20
N GLN A 81 -8.07 -2.16 1.87
CA GLN A 81 -7.95 -3.30 0.95
C GLN A 81 -6.68 -4.10 1.22
N TYR A 82 -5.61 -3.44 1.63
CA TYR A 82 -4.32 -4.03 1.97
C TYR A 82 -4.01 -3.89 3.45
N THR A 83 -3.05 -4.70 3.91
CA THR A 83 -2.59 -4.74 5.28
C THR A 83 -1.20 -4.11 5.43
N ALA A 84 -0.82 -3.77 6.66
CA ALA A 84 0.48 -3.20 6.98
C ALA A 84 1.18 -3.95 8.12
N ILE A 85 2.51 -3.90 8.08
CA ILE A 85 3.38 -4.23 9.21
C ILE A 85 4.03 -2.95 9.73
N PHE A 86 4.13 -2.82 11.05
CA PHE A 86 4.89 -1.79 11.71
C PHE A 86 6.07 -2.40 12.45
N ALA A 87 7.28 -2.23 11.92
CA ALA A 87 8.52 -2.74 12.48
C ALA A 87 9.11 -1.75 13.48
N VAL A 88 9.30 -2.19 14.71
CA VAL A 88 9.82 -1.38 15.82
C VAL A 88 11.08 -1.97 16.42
N SER A 89 11.85 -1.17 17.17
CA SER A 89 13.20 -1.50 17.62
C SER A 89 13.26 -2.58 18.70
N SER A 90 12.27 -2.64 19.60
CA SER A 90 12.29 -3.50 20.80
C SER A 90 10.87 -3.91 21.21
N ILE A 91 10.76 -4.83 22.16
CA ILE A 91 9.50 -5.23 22.79
C ILE A 91 8.92 -4.03 23.55
N ASP A 92 9.74 -3.29 24.29
CA ASP A 92 9.30 -2.10 25.02
C ASP A 92 8.72 -1.05 24.06
N ALA A 93 9.35 -0.82 22.91
CA ALA A 93 8.83 0.06 21.87
C ALA A 93 7.49 -0.46 21.32
N LEU A 94 7.35 -1.77 21.09
CA LEU A 94 6.11 -2.38 20.63
C LEU A 94 4.97 -2.14 21.62
N VAL A 95 5.19 -2.47 22.88
CA VAL A 95 4.19 -2.31 23.96
C VAL A 95 3.80 -0.83 24.08
N LYS A 96 4.78 0.08 24.06
CA LYS A 96 4.54 1.50 24.17
C LYS A 96 3.74 2.05 22.97
N TYR A 97 4.08 1.69 21.73
CA TYR A 97 3.29 2.03 20.55
C TYR A 97 1.87 1.47 20.61
N TYR A 98 1.73 0.21 21.03
CA TYR A 98 0.43 -0.42 21.18
C TYR A 98 -0.47 0.37 22.15
N ASP A 99 0.08 0.80 23.30
CA ASP A 99 -0.63 1.61 24.29
C ASP A 99 -0.97 3.02 23.77
N ILE A 100 -0.09 3.62 22.97
CA ILE A 100 -0.35 4.90 22.33
C ILE A 100 -1.51 4.76 21.32
N PHE A 101 -1.48 3.74 20.46
CA PHE A 101 -2.58 3.50 19.52
C PHE A 101 -3.92 3.29 20.25
N LYS A 102 -3.95 2.56 21.34
CA LYS A 102 -5.19 2.38 22.15
C LYS A 102 -5.76 3.66 22.73
N LYS A 103 -4.93 4.67 23.01
CA LYS A 103 -5.36 5.96 23.55
C LYS A 103 -5.91 6.90 22.48
N ILE A 104 -5.52 6.74 21.22
CA ILE A 104 -5.96 7.57 20.11
C ILE A 104 -7.25 6.98 19.55
N LYS A 105 -8.24 7.84 19.26
CA LYS A 105 -9.50 7.39 18.66
C LYS A 105 -9.30 7.08 17.18
N HIS A 106 -9.51 5.84 16.79
CA HIS A 106 -9.47 5.37 15.39
C HIS A 106 -10.33 4.13 15.19
N ASP A 107 -10.50 3.69 13.94
CA ASP A 107 -11.28 2.50 13.54
C ASP A 107 -10.41 1.34 13.03
N LEU A 108 -9.07 1.42 13.16
CA LEU A 108 -8.14 0.41 12.69
C LEU A 108 -8.05 -0.77 13.67
N ASN A 109 -7.98 -1.99 13.12
CA ASN A 109 -7.67 -3.20 13.87
C ASN A 109 -6.15 -3.34 13.99
N ILE A 110 -5.60 -3.10 15.16
CA ILE A 110 -4.17 -3.12 15.43
C ILE A 110 -3.85 -4.19 16.47
N SER A 111 -2.81 -4.98 16.24
CA SER A 111 -2.29 -5.92 17.23
C SER A 111 -0.77 -5.99 17.16
N GLY A 112 -0.17 -6.63 18.15
CA GLY A 112 1.28 -6.82 18.23
C GLY A 112 1.63 -8.28 18.46
N ILE A 113 2.79 -8.69 17.94
CA ILE A 113 3.34 -10.02 18.19
C ILE A 113 4.85 -9.97 18.35
N PHE A 114 5.36 -10.67 19.35
CA PHE A 114 6.77 -10.88 19.57
C PHE A 114 7.03 -12.21 20.24
N SER A 115 8.23 -12.76 20.05
CA SER A 115 8.67 -13.95 20.77
C SER A 115 9.23 -13.53 22.13
N TYR A 116 8.67 -14.10 23.19
CA TYR A 116 9.33 -14.09 24.49
C TYR A 116 10.25 -15.31 24.51
N GLY A 117 11.55 -15.10 24.39
CA GLY A 117 12.54 -16.17 24.46
C GLY A 117 12.97 -16.37 25.89
N GLN A 118 13.25 -17.62 26.27
CA GLN A 118 13.96 -17.96 27.48
C GLN A 118 15.42 -17.45 27.33
N ASN A 119 15.65 -16.20 27.65
CA ASN A 119 16.98 -15.73 27.96
C ASN A 119 17.24 -16.02 29.44
N GLU A 120 18.02 -17.02 29.71
CA GLU A 120 18.37 -17.50 31.06
C GLU A 120 19.01 -16.42 31.97
N ASP A 121 19.29 -15.22 31.45
CA ASP A 121 20.01 -14.16 32.18
C ASP A 121 19.16 -12.94 32.63
N ALA A 122 17.83 -12.98 32.53
CA ALA A 122 16.97 -11.82 32.83
C ALA A 122 15.66 -12.19 33.55
N GLU A 123 15.76 -12.73 34.76
CA GLU A 123 14.63 -13.17 35.61
C GLU A 123 13.53 -12.14 35.92
N GLY A 124 13.50 -10.96 35.45
CA GLY A 124 12.41 -9.97 35.66
C GLY A 124 11.85 -9.40 34.36
N LYS A 125 12.60 -9.45 33.28
CA LYS A 125 12.17 -8.89 31.97
C LYS A 125 11.26 -9.82 31.19
N ASP A 126 11.45 -11.14 31.35
CA ASP A 126 10.65 -12.13 30.63
C ASP A 126 9.22 -12.24 31.16
N GLU A 127 9.02 -12.12 32.48
CA GLU A 127 7.68 -12.11 33.09
C GLU A 127 6.88 -10.88 32.63
N HIS A 128 7.50 -9.70 32.65
CA HIS A 128 6.88 -8.46 32.18
C HIS A 128 6.53 -8.50 30.67
N SER A 129 7.40 -9.11 29.87
CA SER A 129 7.16 -9.29 28.41
C SER A 129 6.01 -10.26 28.15
N ARG A 130 5.91 -11.35 28.93
CA ARG A 130 4.82 -12.31 28.84
C ARG A 130 3.48 -11.68 29.21
N ASP A 131 3.43 -10.93 30.30
CA ASP A 131 2.22 -10.23 30.75
C ASP A 131 1.75 -9.21 29.71
N SER A 132 2.69 -8.47 29.12
CA SER A 132 2.39 -7.52 28.05
C SER A 132 1.82 -8.20 26.81
N LEU A 133 2.37 -9.36 26.43
CA LEU A 133 1.84 -10.14 25.30
C LEU A 133 0.46 -10.71 25.62
N GLU A 134 0.24 -11.23 26.84
CA GLU A 134 -1.06 -11.76 27.27
C GLU A 134 -2.15 -10.68 27.21
N ARG A 135 -1.82 -9.45 27.59
CA ARG A 135 -2.73 -8.30 27.49
C ARG A 135 -3.07 -8.00 26.03
N ILE A 136 -2.10 -8.00 25.12
CA ILE A 136 -2.32 -7.79 23.68
C ILE A 136 -3.18 -8.91 23.10
N ILE A 137 -2.93 -10.18 23.49
CA ILE A 137 -3.72 -11.34 23.06
C ILE A 137 -5.16 -11.23 23.58
N LYS A 138 -5.37 -10.76 24.80
CA LYS A 138 -6.71 -10.54 25.36
C LYS A 138 -7.50 -9.54 24.52
N ASP A 139 -6.92 -8.39 24.21
CA ASP A 139 -7.55 -7.39 23.36
C ASP A 139 -7.85 -7.94 21.94
N TYR A 140 -6.93 -8.75 21.40
CA TYR A 140 -7.13 -9.45 20.13
C TYR A 140 -8.31 -10.43 20.19
N ASN A 141 -8.43 -11.19 21.27
CA ASN A 141 -9.55 -12.11 21.47
C ASN A 141 -10.89 -11.37 21.50
N GLU A 142 -10.94 -10.21 22.17
CA GLU A 142 -12.14 -9.35 22.20
C GLU A 142 -12.48 -8.81 20.78
N MET A 143 -11.46 -8.40 20.03
CA MET A 143 -11.61 -7.86 18.67
C MET A 143 -12.16 -8.89 17.67
N TYR A 144 -11.77 -10.16 17.81
CA TYR A 144 -12.05 -11.20 16.82
C TYR A 144 -12.93 -12.36 17.33
N GLY A 145 -13.33 -12.35 18.60
CA GLY A 145 -14.13 -13.42 19.19
C GLY A 145 -13.35 -14.73 19.30
N THR A 146 -12.04 -14.66 19.58
CA THR A 146 -11.14 -15.82 19.73
C THR A 146 -10.82 -16.07 21.20
N ASN A 147 -10.09 -17.15 21.51
CA ASN A 147 -9.68 -17.50 22.88
C ASN A 147 -8.23 -18.01 22.88
N PHE A 148 -7.29 -17.15 22.52
CA PHE A 148 -5.86 -17.45 22.57
C PHE A 148 -5.26 -16.98 23.90
N SER A 149 -4.10 -17.54 24.23
CA SER A 149 -3.24 -17.15 25.35
C SER A 149 -1.78 -17.30 24.94
N THR A 150 -0.86 -16.89 25.78
CA THR A 150 0.57 -17.15 25.60
C THR A 150 0.87 -18.65 25.53
N ASP A 151 0.10 -19.51 26.18
CA ASP A 151 0.25 -20.97 26.10
C ASP A 151 -0.18 -21.53 24.73
N THR A 152 -1.07 -20.83 24.03
CA THR A 152 -1.52 -21.18 22.67
C THR A 152 -0.88 -20.29 21.61
N PHE A 153 0.33 -19.76 21.86
CA PHE A 153 1.02 -18.80 21.01
C PHE A 153 1.10 -19.21 19.53
N SER A 154 1.35 -20.51 19.26
CA SER A 154 1.42 -20.99 17.86
C SER A 154 0.10 -20.84 17.11
N ALA A 155 -1.04 -21.01 17.79
CA ALA A 155 -2.37 -20.83 17.22
C ALA A 155 -2.66 -19.32 17.00
N TYR A 156 -2.29 -18.48 17.96
CA TYR A 156 -2.36 -17.02 17.83
C TYR A 156 -1.51 -16.50 16.64
N HIS A 157 -0.25 -16.94 16.54
CA HIS A 157 0.63 -16.61 15.42
C HIS A 157 0.03 -17.01 14.08
N LYS A 158 -0.56 -18.20 13.99
CA LYS A 158 -1.22 -18.67 12.77
C LYS A 158 -2.43 -17.81 12.40
N ASP A 159 -3.29 -17.49 13.37
CA ASP A 159 -4.48 -16.66 13.11
C ASP A 159 -4.11 -15.24 12.67
N ILE A 160 -3.13 -14.60 13.32
CA ILE A 160 -2.56 -13.32 12.87
C ILE A 160 -2.04 -13.42 11.44
N SER A 161 -1.22 -14.44 11.15
CA SER A 161 -0.68 -14.66 9.81
C SER A 161 -1.79 -14.75 8.76
N ASP A 162 -2.86 -15.49 9.04
CA ASP A 162 -3.99 -15.65 8.13
C ASP A 162 -4.79 -14.34 7.95
N ARG A 163 -4.89 -13.48 8.99
CA ARG A 163 -5.55 -12.16 8.88
C ARG A 163 -4.72 -11.16 8.09
N VAL A 164 -3.40 -11.11 8.32
CA VAL A 164 -2.49 -10.26 7.53
C VAL A 164 -2.44 -10.71 6.06
N LYS A 165 -2.70 -12.00 5.78
CA LYS A 165 -2.80 -12.55 4.42
C LYS A 165 -4.19 -12.36 3.79
N GLY A 166 -5.13 -11.72 4.47
CA GLY A 166 -6.49 -11.53 3.97
C GLY A 166 -7.31 -12.83 3.84
N LYS A 167 -6.92 -13.91 4.53
CA LYS A 167 -7.61 -15.20 4.49
C LYS A 167 -8.82 -15.27 5.41
N LYS A 168 -9.03 -14.27 6.25
CA LYS A 168 -10.13 -14.16 7.20
C LYS A 168 -11.06 -13.02 6.82
N THR A 169 -12.33 -13.15 7.10
CA THR A 169 -13.37 -12.16 6.80
C THR A 169 -13.07 -10.77 7.39
N LYS A 170 -12.50 -10.73 8.61
CA LYS A 170 -12.04 -9.51 9.26
C LYS A 170 -10.52 -9.52 9.28
N SER A 171 -9.90 -8.67 8.47
CA SER A 171 -8.44 -8.51 8.40
C SER A 171 -7.88 -7.83 9.65
N LEU A 172 -6.56 -7.88 9.78
CA LEU A 172 -5.79 -7.07 10.71
C LEU A 172 -5.16 -5.94 9.90
N ASP A 173 -5.46 -4.68 10.23
CA ASP A 173 -5.00 -3.54 9.45
C ASP A 173 -3.50 -3.29 9.66
N ILE A 174 -3.04 -3.31 10.92
CA ILE A 174 -1.64 -3.11 11.27
C ILE A 174 -1.17 -4.17 12.26
N LEU A 175 -0.09 -4.85 11.91
CA LEU A 175 0.63 -5.75 12.82
C LEU A 175 1.93 -5.11 13.28
N ILE A 176 2.06 -4.84 14.60
CA ILE A 176 3.29 -4.32 15.19
C ILE A 176 4.21 -5.48 15.52
N VAL A 177 5.46 -5.41 15.06
CA VAL A 177 6.45 -6.50 15.21
C VAL A 177 7.83 -5.96 15.57
N VAL A 178 8.64 -6.79 16.23
CA VAL A 178 10.08 -6.50 16.42
C VAL A 178 10.90 -7.14 15.30
N ASN A 179 10.91 -8.46 15.21
CA ASN A 179 11.64 -9.20 14.18
C ASN A 179 10.75 -10.18 13.40
N MET A 180 9.72 -10.71 14.06
CA MET A 180 8.80 -11.66 13.45
C MET A 180 8.14 -11.04 12.21
N PHE A 181 7.84 -11.85 11.20
CA PHE A 181 7.24 -11.44 9.93
C PHE A 181 8.12 -10.58 9.01
N LEU A 182 9.25 -10.04 9.48
CA LEU A 182 10.19 -9.30 8.62
C LEU A 182 11.01 -10.23 7.73
N THR A 183 11.18 -11.48 8.13
CA THR A 183 11.84 -12.54 7.36
C THR A 183 10.92 -13.74 7.20
N GLY A 184 10.97 -14.43 6.07
CA GLY A 184 10.23 -15.67 5.83
C GLY A 184 8.71 -15.54 5.69
N PHE A 185 8.12 -14.37 5.89
CA PHE A 185 6.68 -14.14 5.72
C PHE A 185 6.34 -13.78 4.27
N ASP A 186 5.33 -14.42 3.71
CA ASP A 186 4.86 -14.19 2.35
C ASP A 186 3.38 -13.86 2.34
N SER A 187 3.04 -12.67 1.82
CA SER A 187 1.67 -12.19 1.70
C SER A 187 1.55 -11.22 0.53
N LYS A 188 0.64 -11.50 -0.36
CA LYS A 188 0.26 -10.58 -1.43
C LYS A 188 -0.53 -9.39 -0.90
N GLN A 189 -1.30 -9.60 0.17
CA GLN A 189 -2.16 -8.60 0.81
C GLN A 189 -1.36 -7.54 1.59
N LEU A 190 -0.11 -7.85 1.96
CA LEU A 190 0.77 -6.91 2.65
C LEU A 190 1.34 -5.91 1.65
N SER A 191 0.96 -4.63 1.74
CA SER A 191 1.42 -3.57 0.84
C SER A 191 2.25 -2.48 1.52
N VAL A 192 2.11 -2.31 2.84
CA VAL A 192 2.76 -1.21 3.57
C VAL A 192 3.66 -1.75 4.67
N LEU A 193 4.86 -1.19 4.77
CA LEU A 193 5.78 -1.38 5.88
C LEU A 193 6.13 -0.03 6.51
N TYR A 194 5.69 0.18 7.73
CA TYR A 194 6.14 1.27 8.59
C TYR A 194 7.39 0.83 9.33
N VAL A 195 8.42 1.70 9.39
CA VAL A 195 9.73 1.34 9.96
C VAL A 195 10.17 2.38 10.98
N ASP A 196 10.12 2.04 12.26
CA ASP A 196 10.80 2.74 13.35
C ASP A 196 11.84 1.83 14.00
N LYS A 197 12.70 1.27 13.16
CA LYS A 197 13.74 0.31 13.52
C LYS A 197 15.00 0.58 12.72
N ASP A 198 16.14 0.38 13.35
CA ASP A 198 17.44 0.43 12.69
C ASP A 198 17.68 -0.85 11.90
N LEU A 199 17.41 -0.82 10.59
CA LEU A 199 17.64 -1.93 9.68
C LEU A 199 18.89 -1.68 8.83
N LYS A 200 19.66 -2.72 8.57
CA LYS A 200 20.91 -2.64 7.80
C LYS A 200 20.98 -3.71 6.73
N TYR A 201 21.56 -3.36 5.58
CA TYR A 201 21.91 -4.28 4.49
C TYR A 201 20.81 -5.30 4.16
N HIS A 202 21.09 -6.57 4.45
CA HIS A 202 20.23 -7.69 4.11
C HIS A 202 18.88 -7.65 4.82
N ASP A 203 18.88 -7.33 6.12
CA ASP A 203 17.65 -7.26 6.93
C ASP A 203 16.72 -6.15 6.42
N LEU A 204 17.29 -5.03 5.96
CA LEU A 204 16.55 -3.91 5.38
C LEU A 204 15.82 -4.35 4.11
N LEU A 205 16.52 -4.94 3.14
CA LEU A 205 15.90 -5.37 1.90
C LEU A 205 14.95 -6.56 2.08
N GLN A 206 15.24 -7.45 3.02
CA GLN A 206 14.32 -8.54 3.36
C GLN A 206 13.00 -8.01 3.93
N ALA A 207 13.06 -7.02 4.83
CA ALA A 207 11.87 -6.39 5.38
C ALA A 207 11.07 -5.66 4.28
N TYR A 208 11.74 -4.88 3.43
CA TYR A 208 11.09 -4.18 2.31
C TYR A 208 10.41 -5.16 1.35
N SER A 209 11.07 -6.27 1.04
CA SER A 209 10.57 -7.31 0.15
C SER A 209 9.36 -8.08 0.68
N ARG A 210 8.89 -7.77 1.89
CA ARG A 210 7.58 -8.28 2.37
C ARG A 210 6.43 -7.59 1.67
N THR A 211 6.60 -6.35 1.20
CA THR A 211 5.54 -5.53 0.61
C THR A 211 5.43 -5.65 -0.91
N ASN A 212 6.43 -6.20 -1.59
CA ASN A 212 6.54 -6.13 -3.05
C ASN A 212 6.00 -7.36 -3.81
N ARG A 213 5.20 -8.19 -3.17
CA ARG A 213 4.56 -9.31 -3.85
C ARG A 213 3.51 -8.83 -4.83
N VAL A 214 3.60 -9.33 -6.06
CA VAL A 214 2.60 -9.06 -7.09
C VAL A 214 1.26 -9.64 -6.63
N GLU A 215 0.28 -8.79 -6.59
CA GLU A 215 -1.12 -9.12 -6.39
C GLU A 215 -1.84 -8.83 -7.71
N LYS A 216 -3.02 -8.32 -7.65
CA LYS A 216 -3.78 -7.81 -8.78
C LYS A 216 -3.19 -6.48 -9.27
N GLU A 217 -3.66 -5.98 -10.39
CA GLU A 217 -3.29 -4.67 -10.94
C GLU A 217 -3.56 -3.50 -9.97
N THR A 218 -4.31 -3.77 -8.91
CA THR A 218 -4.64 -2.81 -7.84
C THR A 218 -3.49 -2.50 -6.88
N LYS A 219 -2.38 -3.25 -6.92
CA LYS A 219 -1.19 -3.02 -6.10
C LYS A 219 -0.02 -2.56 -6.98
N PRO A 220 0.19 -1.25 -7.14
CA PRO A 220 1.20 -0.75 -8.09
C PRO A 220 2.63 -0.96 -7.60
N PHE A 221 2.89 -0.91 -6.29
CA PHE A 221 4.21 -1.05 -5.67
C PHE A 221 4.10 -1.40 -4.19
N GLY A 222 5.22 -1.80 -3.57
CA GLY A 222 5.35 -1.86 -2.12
C GLY A 222 5.61 -0.48 -1.54
N ILE A 223 4.95 -0.12 -0.43
CA ILE A 223 5.09 1.18 0.23
C ILE A 223 5.90 1.01 1.52
N ILE A 224 6.98 1.76 1.63
CA ILE A 224 7.86 1.78 2.80
C ILE A 224 7.86 3.18 3.40
N ILE A 225 7.55 3.30 4.68
CA ILE A 225 7.54 4.58 5.39
C ILE A 225 8.53 4.50 6.55
N CYS A 226 9.63 5.24 6.44
CA CYS A 226 10.74 5.22 7.38
C CYS A 226 10.65 6.40 8.34
N TYR A 227 10.59 6.11 9.64
CA TYR A 227 10.65 7.09 10.74
C TYR A 227 12.06 7.16 11.36
N ARG A 228 13.02 6.43 10.79
CA ARG A 228 14.46 6.50 11.06
C ARG A 228 15.19 7.03 9.84
N ASN A 229 16.37 7.60 10.04
CA ASN A 229 17.20 8.04 8.93
C ASN A 229 17.85 6.83 8.22
N LEU A 230 17.06 6.15 7.39
CA LEU A 230 17.50 4.95 6.66
C LEU A 230 17.89 5.24 5.21
N LYS A 231 17.86 6.51 4.75
CA LYS A 231 18.08 6.81 3.33
C LYS A 231 19.41 6.30 2.82
N LYS A 232 20.51 6.68 3.47
CA LYS A 232 21.86 6.23 3.09
C LYS A 232 21.99 4.70 3.12
N ARG A 233 21.48 4.06 4.18
CA ARG A 233 21.49 2.60 4.33
C ARG A 233 20.65 1.89 3.27
N THR A 234 19.56 2.50 2.86
CA THR A 234 18.74 1.99 1.75
C THR A 234 19.48 2.09 0.43
N ASP A 235 20.08 3.24 0.15
CA ASP A 235 20.86 3.46 -1.07
C ASP A 235 22.06 2.49 -1.15
N ASP A 236 22.79 2.32 -0.05
CA ASP A 236 23.93 1.37 0.07
C ASP A 236 23.46 -0.09 -0.13
N ALA A 237 22.34 -0.48 0.50
CA ALA A 237 21.79 -1.83 0.36
C ALA A 237 21.32 -2.09 -1.08
N LEU A 238 20.59 -1.15 -1.69
CA LEU A 238 20.13 -1.27 -3.07
C LEU A 238 21.30 -1.38 -4.03
N THR A 239 22.34 -0.57 -3.87
CA THR A 239 23.58 -0.62 -4.67
C THR A 239 24.27 -1.98 -4.54
N LEU A 240 24.39 -2.49 -3.31
CA LEU A 240 25.02 -3.78 -3.04
C LEU A 240 24.29 -4.95 -3.70
N PHE A 241 22.94 -4.96 -3.60
CA PHE A 241 22.13 -6.09 -4.05
C PHE A 241 21.65 -5.98 -5.51
N SER A 242 21.70 -4.79 -6.11
CA SER A 242 21.50 -4.61 -7.55
C SER A 242 22.79 -4.78 -8.34
N LYS A 243 23.95 -4.79 -7.67
CA LYS A 243 25.28 -4.72 -8.29
C LYS A 243 25.43 -3.53 -9.27
N SER A 244 24.67 -2.48 -9.06
CA SER A 244 24.62 -1.28 -9.89
C SER A 244 24.36 -0.04 -9.03
N GLN A 245 25.00 1.06 -9.37
CA GLN A 245 24.67 2.37 -8.78
C GLN A 245 23.34 2.93 -9.30
N ASP A 246 22.89 2.45 -10.45
CA ASP A 246 21.59 2.79 -11.00
C ASP A 246 20.50 1.93 -10.35
N THR A 247 19.78 2.52 -9.40
CA THR A 247 18.62 1.94 -8.71
C THR A 247 17.30 2.28 -9.40
N SER A 248 17.35 2.90 -10.59
CA SER A 248 16.15 3.16 -11.39
C SER A 248 15.40 1.88 -11.71
N GLY A 249 14.09 1.92 -11.57
CA GLY A 249 13.23 0.74 -11.72
C GLY A 249 13.07 -0.11 -10.44
N ILE A 250 13.93 0.04 -9.40
CA ILE A 250 13.72 -0.59 -8.09
C ILE A 250 12.95 0.37 -7.18
N VAL A 251 13.40 1.64 -7.12
CA VAL A 251 12.71 2.70 -6.38
C VAL A 251 11.75 3.40 -7.33
N VAL A 252 10.50 3.41 -6.96
CA VAL A 252 9.41 4.04 -7.73
C VAL A 252 9.51 5.56 -7.56
N PRO A 253 9.34 6.33 -8.65
CA PRO A 253 9.37 7.79 -8.60
C PRO A 253 8.34 8.40 -7.63
N GLY A 254 8.54 9.69 -7.30
CA GLY A 254 7.64 10.44 -6.43
C GLY A 254 6.36 10.92 -7.13
N TYR A 255 5.53 11.65 -6.38
CA TYR A 255 4.20 12.14 -6.75
C TYR A 255 4.17 12.84 -8.13
N GLN A 256 5.10 13.75 -8.38
CA GLN A 256 5.15 14.57 -9.61
C GLN A 256 5.24 13.70 -10.88
N TYR A 257 5.99 12.61 -10.86
CA TYR A 257 6.08 11.68 -11.97
C TYR A 257 4.71 11.08 -12.33
N PHE A 258 3.94 10.69 -11.31
CA PHE A 258 2.61 10.11 -11.52
C PHE A 258 1.61 11.16 -12.02
N VAL A 259 1.72 12.42 -11.56
CA VAL A 259 0.93 13.54 -12.10
C VAL A 259 1.20 13.71 -13.60
N GLU A 260 2.47 13.74 -14.00
CA GLU A 260 2.86 13.88 -15.41
C GLU A 260 2.34 12.71 -16.25
N LYS A 261 2.47 11.46 -15.75
CA LYS A 261 2.00 10.28 -16.44
C LYS A 261 0.48 10.20 -16.54
N PHE A 262 -0.23 10.58 -15.48
CA PHE A 262 -1.68 10.70 -15.51
C PHE A 262 -2.13 11.69 -16.57
N ASN A 263 -1.56 12.90 -16.57
CA ASN A 263 -1.89 13.93 -17.53
C ASN A 263 -1.55 13.53 -18.99
N GLU A 264 -0.43 12.83 -19.20
CA GLU A 264 -0.08 12.24 -20.50
C GLU A 264 -1.17 11.24 -20.98
N MET A 265 -1.67 10.38 -20.08
CA MET A 265 -2.73 9.43 -20.41
C MET A 265 -4.07 10.14 -20.67
N VAL A 266 -4.39 11.22 -19.92
CA VAL A 266 -5.58 12.05 -20.19
C VAL A 266 -5.52 12.64 -21.60
N MET A 267 -4.38 13.16 -22.02
CA MET A 267 -4.23 13.69 -23.39
C MET A 267 -4.46 12.59 -24.44
N LYS A 268 -3.85 11.42 -24.27
CA LYS A 268 -4.07 10.27 -25.17
C LYS A 268 -5.54 9.81 -25.20
N LEU A 269 -6.19 9.80 -24.04
CA LEU A 269 -7.61 9.44 -23.94
C LEU A 269 -8.48 10.43 -24.73
N LYS A 270 -8.19 11.74 -24.61
CA LYS A 270 -8.94 12.79 -25.33
C LYS A 270 -8.68 12.80 -26.85
N GLU A 271 -7.56 12.27 -27.31
CA GLU A 271 -7.33 12.00 -28.75
C GLU A 271 -8.25 10.89 -29.29
N ILE A 272 -8.60 9.90 -28.45
CA ILE A 272 -9.46 8.77 -28.82
C ILE A 272 -10.94 9.16 -28.62
N ALA A 273 -11.27 9.75 -27.49
CA ALA A 273 -12.59 10.19 -27.10
C ALA A 273 -12.48 11.57 -26.43
N LEU A 274 -12.81 12.64 -27.15
CA LEU A 274 -12.65 14.02 -26.66
C LEU A 274 -13.55 14.29 -25.45
N PHE A 275 -14.74 13.66 -25.42
CA PHE A 275 -15.72 13.71 -24.33
C PHE A 275 -16.18 12.29 -24.01
N PRO A 276 -16.64 11.99 -22.79
CA PRO A 276 -17.16 10.67 -22.41
C PRO A 276 -18.24 10.15 -23.37
N GLU A 277 -19.14 11.00 -23.83
CA GLU A 277 -20.24 10.64 -24.76
C GLU A 277 -19.72 10.20 -26.14
N SER A 278 -18.50 10.60 -26.51
CA SER A 278 -17.90 10.16 -27.77
C SER A 278 -17.72 8.66 -27.84
N VAL A 279 -17.59 7.99 -26.68
CA VAL A 279 -17.47 6.53 -26.57
C VAL A 279 -18.76 5.83 -27.03
N ASP A 280 -19.93 6.43 -26.77
CA ASP A 280 -21.24 5.85 -27.15
C ASP A 280 -21.43 5.76 -28.67
N THR A 281 -20.77 6.64 -29.39
CA THR A 281 -20.87 6.75 -30.86
C THR A 281 -19.76 5.99 -31.60
N MET A 282 -18.83 5.35 -30.90
CA MET A 282 -17.75 4.57 -31.48
C MET A 282 -18.31 3.30 -32.15
N GLN A 283 -18.30 3.29 -33.49
CA GLN A 283 -18.71 2.13 -34.28
C GLN A 283 -17.57 1.13 -34.52
N ASN A 284 -16.32 1.62 -34.43
CA ASN A 284 -15.13 0.81 -34.68
C ASN A 284 -14.66 0.14 -33.38
N GLU A 285 -14.66 -1.20 -33.36
CA GLU A 285 -14.19 -1.98 -32.20
C GLU A 285 -12.71 -1.74 -31.87
N ASP A 286 -11.86 -1.44 -32.87
CA ASP A 286 -10.45 -1.09 -32.60
C ASP A 286 -10.31 0.21 -31.80
N ASP A 287 -11.19 1.19 -32.02
CA ASP A 287 -11.17 2.43 -31.27
C ASP A 287 -11.73 2.23 -29.86
N GLN A 288 -12.76 1.37 -29.69
CA GLN A 288 -13.24 0.95 -28.37
C GLN A 288 -12.13 0.22 -27.61
N LYS A 289 -11.37 -0.65 -28.26
CA LYS A 289 -10.22 -1.33 -27.67
C LYS A 289 -9.13 -0.34 -27.20
N LYS A 290 -8.77 0.63 -28.06
CA LYS A 290 -7.81 1.69 -27.69
C LYS A 290 -8.30 2.47 -26.48
N PHE A 291 -9.57 2.84 -26.44
CA PHE A 291 -10.19 3.52 -25.29
C PHE A 291 -10.02 2.68 -24.01
N VAL A 292 -10.43 1.41 -24.03
CA VAL A 292 -10.35 0.51 -22.87
C VAL A 292 -8.93 0.39 -22.35
N VAL A 293 -7.96 0.16 -23.23
CA VAL A 293 -6.53 0.03 -22.86
C VAL A 293 -6.00 1.34 -22.27
N THR A 294 -6.28 2.48 -22.91
CA THR A 294 -5.79 3.79 -22.47
C THR A 294 -6.43 4.18 -21.14
N PHE A 295 -7.73 3.97 -20.97
CA PHE A 295 -8.43 4.30 -19.71
C PHE A 295 -7.96 3.39 -18.56
N ARG A 296 -7.69 2.11 -18.82
CA ARG A 296 -7.09 1.20 -17.84
C ARG A 296 -5.73 1.70 -17.35
N GLU A 297 -4.85 2.10 -18.27
CA GLU A 297 -3.53 2.64 -17.90
C GLU A 297 -3.65 3.97 -17.12
N LEU A 298 -4.57 4.86 -17.54
CA LEU A 298 -4.88 6.08 -16.80
C LEU A 298 -5.30 5.77 -15.36
N THR A 299 -6.21 4.79 -15.20
CA THR A 299 -6.68 4.38 -13.87
C THR A 299 -5.54 3.84 -12.99
N LYS A 300 -4.57 3.09 -13.56
CA LYS A 300 -3.39 2.64 -12.81
C LYS A 300 -2.56 3.81 -12.27
N TYR A 301 -2.36 4.85 -13.07
CA TYR A 301 -1.65 6.05 -12.60
C TYR A 301 -2.46 6.81 -11.55
N LEU A 302 -3.77 6.94 -11.71
CA LEU A 302 -4.63 7.52 -10.69
C LEU A 302 -4.53 6.76 -9.36
N GLN A 303 -4.57 5.45 -9.40
CA GLN A 303 -4.44 4.62 -8.19
C GLN A 303 -3.07 4.76 -7.52
N SER A 304 -2.02 4.94 -8.30
CA SER A 304 -0.71 5.27 -7.75
C SER A 304 -0.74 6.64 -7.06
N LEU A 305 -1.33 7.66 -7.69
CA LEU A 305 -1.51 8.99 -7.11
C LEU A 305 -2.29 8.96 -5.79
N GLN A 306 -3.35 8.18 -5.71
CA GLN A 306 -4.19 8.06 -4.52
C GLN A 306 -3.47 7.48 -3.30
N THR A 307 -2.28 6.90 -3.47
CA THR A 307 -1.45 6.45 -2.34
C THR A 307 -0.63 7.58 -1.71
N PHE A 308 -0.53 8.73 -2.36
CA PHE A 308 0.19 9.90 -1.86
C PHE A 308 -0.75 10.80 -1.05
N ILE A 309 -0.21 11.39 0.02
CA ILE A 309 -0.95 12.29 0.93
C ILE A 309 -1.34 13.58 0.22
N GLU A 310 -0.49 14.00 -0.72
CA GLU A 310 -0.66 15.22 -1.50
C GLU A 310 -1.79 15.13 -2.52
N PHE A 311 -2.32 13.93 -2.78
CA PHE A 311 -3.31 13.74 -3.83
C PHE A 311 -4.65 14.39 -3.50
N SER A 312 -5.12 15.20 -4.44
CA SER A 312 -6.49 15.71 -4.54
C SER A 312 -6.81 16.01 -5.99
N PHE A 313 -8.03 15.70 -6.43
CA PHE A 313 -8.51 16.11 -7.76
C PHE A 313 -8.66 17.62 -7.90
N ASP A 314 -8.86 18.34 -6.78
CA ASP A 314 -9.06 19.79 -6.77
C ASP A 314 -7.76 20.59 -6.91
N GLN A 315 -6.62 19.92 -7.02
CA GLN A 315 -5.34 20.57 -7.26
C GLN A 315 -5.14 20.86 -8.74
N ASP A 316 -4.63 22.06 -9.05
CA ASP A 316 -4.38 22.55 -10.42
C ASP A 316 -3.39 21.67 -11.25
N ALA A 317 -2.79 20.67 -10.65
CA ALA A 317 -1.82 19.78 -11.30
C ALA A 317 -2.46 18.75 -12.24
N LEU A 318 -3.73 18.40 -12.05
CA LEU A 318 -4.44 17.41 -12.86
C LEU A 318 -5.31 18.09 -13.91
N ILE A 319 -5.22 17.63 -15.16
CA ILE A 319 -5.98 18.18 -16.31
C ILE A 319 -7.34 17.48 -16.54
N MET A 320 -7.73 16.57 -15.65
CA MET A 320 -9.02 15.92 -15.63
C MET A 320 -9.65 16.07 -14.25
N SER A 321 -10.91 16.46 -14.18
CA SER A 321 -11.66 16.51 -12.92
C SER A 321 -12.10 15.12 -12.48
N GLU A 322 -12.45 14.98 -11.18
CA GLU A 322 -13.03 13.74 -10.66
C GLU A 322 -14.32 13.36 -11.40
N GLN A 323 -15.19 14.34 -11.69
CA GLN A 323 -16.43 14.12 -12.42
C GLN A 323 -16.15 13.55 -13.81
N GLU A 324 -15.26 14.17 -14.57
CA GLU A 324 -14.89 13.73 -15.92
C GLU A 324 -14.29 12.31 -15.91
N TYR A 325 -13.48 11.98 -14.90
CA TYR A 325 -12.96 10.62 -14.70
C TYR A 325 -14.08 9.61 -14.48
N GLN A 326 -15.05 9.91 -13.60
CA GLN A 326 -16.17 9.04 -13.32
C GLN A 326 -17.07 8.83 -14.56
N ASP A 327 -17.27 9.87 -15.36
CA ASP A 327 -18.03 9.77 -16.60
C ASP A 327 -17.36 8.81 -17.60
N TYR A 328 -16.03 8.90 -17.79
CA TYR A 328 -15.28 7.93 -18.60
C TYR A 328 -15.30 6.52 -18.01
N LYS A 329 -15.23 6.39 -16.68
CA LYS A 329 -15.33 5.11 -15.98
C LYS A 329 -16.66 4.42 -16.26
N SER A 330 -17.76 5.18 -16.24
CA SER A 330 -19.09 4.67 -16.61
C SER A 330 -19.09 4.08 -18.04
N LYS A 331 -18.47 4.76 -19.00
CA LYS A 331 -18.34 4.27 -20.37
C LYS A 331 -17.50 3.00 -20.48
N TYR A 332 -16.41 2.91 -19.70
CA TYR A 332 -15.59 1.70 -19.61
C TYR A 332 -16.42 0.51 -19.11
N LEU A 333 -17.18 0.68 -18.03
CA LEU A 333 -18.04 -0.35 -17.45
C LEU A 333 -19.18 -0.76 -18.41
N MET A 334 -19.74 0.19 -19.18
CA MET A 334 -20.72 -0.09 -20.21
C MET A 334 -20.16 -1.00 -21.30
N LEU A 335 -18.95 -0.72 -21.80
CA LEU A 335 -18.29 -1.58 -22.81
C LEU A 335 -18.01 -2.98 -22.26
N TYR A 336 -17.58 -3.08 -21.00
CA TYR A 336 -17.42 -4.38 -20.32
C TYR A 336 -18.72 -5.16 -20.24
N SER A 337 -19.82 -4.51 -19.88
CA SER A 337 -21.13 -5.15 -19.76
C SER A 337 -21.61 -5.66 -21.12
N ARG A 338 -21.39 -4.91 -22.22
CA ARG A 338 -21.70 -5.33 -23.58
C ARG A 338 -20.90 -6.58 -23.96
N GLN A 339 -19.58 -6.59 -23.76
CA GLN A 339 -18.74 -7.76 -24.02
C GLN A 339 -19.22 -9.03 -23.31
N LYS A 340 -19.68 -8.89 -22.05
CA LYS A 340 -20.15 -10.02 -21.24
C LYS A 340 -21.47 -10.60 -21.77
N THR A 341 -22.31 -9.76 -22.37
CA THR A 341 -23.62 -10.14 -22.89
C THR A 341 -23.51 -10.77 -24.29
N ASP A 342 -22.60 -10.27 -25.14
CA ASP A 342 -22.49 -10.64 -26.55
C ASP A 342 -21.39 -11.69 -26.82
N ARG A 343 -21.08 -12.55 -25.86
CA ARG A 343 -20.01 -13.58 -25.99
C ARG A 343 -20.13 -14.53 -27.19
N GLU A 344 -21.27 -14.61 -27.85
CA GLU A 344 -21.48 -15.43 -29.02
C GLU A 344 -21.06 -14.75 -30.35
N VAL A 345 -20.72 -13.46 -30.31
CA VAL A 345 -20.24 -12.71 -31.47
C VAL A 345 -18.73 -12.59 -31.41
N VAL A 346 -18.06 -12.86 -32.53
CA VAL A 346 -16.62 -12.64 -32.69
C VAL A 346 -16.37 -11.13 -32.66
N SER A 347 -15.82 -10.63 -31.56
CA SER A 347 -15.51 -9.21 -31.34
C SER A 347 -14.05 -9.05 -30.96
N VAL A 348 -13.40 -8.00 -31.42
CA VAL A 348 -12.04 -7.61 -31.04
C VAL A 348 -11.96 -7.29 -29.53
N LEU A 349 -13.07 -6.90 -28.91
CA LEU A 349 -13.16 -6.67 -27.47
C LEU A 349 -13.03 -7.97 -26.66
N ASN A 350 -13.26 -9.15 -27.26
CA ASN A 350 -13.07 -10.43 -26.57
C ASN A 350 -11.60 -10.72 -26.23
N ASP A 351 -10.67 -10.08 -26.95
CA ASP A 351 -9.23 -10.16 -26.71
C ASP A 351 -8.72 -9.07 -25.74
N VAL A 352 -9.63 -8.21 -25.24
CA VAL A 352 -9.28 -7.13 -24.31
C VAL A 352 -9.44 -7.62 -22.89
N ASP A 353 -8.38 -7.51 -22.11
CA ASP A 353 -8.40 -7.75 -20.68
C ASP A 353 -8.97 -6.52 -19.95
N PHE A 354 -10.23 -6.64 -19.53
CA PHE A 354 -10.90 -5.62 -18.71
C PHE A 354 -10.54 -5.85 -17.24
N CYS A 355 -9.88 -4.90 -16.64
CA CYS A 355 -9.55 -4.96 -15.23
C CYS A 355 -10.65 -4.31 -14.37
N ILE A 356 -11.69 -5.07 -14.04
CA ILE A 356 -12.82 -4.60 -13.23
C ILE A 356 -12.41 -4.31 -11.78
N GLU A 357 -11.47 -5.06 -11.22
CA GLU A 357 -10.95 -4.84 -9.87
C GLU A 357 -10.31 -3.45 -9.71
N LEU A 358 -9.74 -2.89 -10.77
CA LEU A 358 -9.28 -1.49 -10.78
C LEU A 358 -10.45 -0.51 -10.60
N MET A 359 -11.60 -0.82 -11.19
CA MET A 359 -12.77 0.06 -11.16
C MET A 359 -13.55 -0.07 -9.86
N GLU A 360 -13.66 -1.28 -9.30
CA GLU A 360 -14.39 -1.56 -8.05
C GLU A 360 -13.67 -0.97 -6.82
N SER A 361 -12.38 -0.76 -6.89
CA SER A 361 -11.62 -0.21 -5.76
C SER A 361 -11.83 1.28 -5.55
N ASP A 362 -12.29 1.99 -6.58
CA ASP A 362 -12.72 3.37 -6.45
C ASP A 362 -14.13 3.39 -5.84
N ARG A 363 -14.26 3.89 -4.62
CA ARG A 363 -15.61 4.13 -4.05
C ARG A 363 -16.33 5.13 -4.92
N ILE A 364 -17.58 4.81 -5.29
CA ILE A 364 -18.50 5.79 -5.84
C ILE A 364 -18.58 6.95 -4.83
N ASN A 365 -18.10 8.11 -5.23
CA ASN A 365 -18.11 9.27 -4.38
C ASN A 365 -19.57 9.71 -4.20
N VAL A 366 -20.04 9.84 -2.95
CA VAL A 366 -21.39 10.34 -2.65
C VAL A 366 -21.62 11.71 -3.30
N ALA A 367 -20.56 12.55 -3.42
CA ALA A 367 -20.64 13.83 -4.11
C ALA A 367 -20.91 13.66 -5.62
N TYR A 368 -20.33 12.63 -6.26
CA TYR A 368 -20.61 12.30 -7.67
C TYR A 368 -22.09 11.94 -7.87
N ILE A 369 -22.61 11.01 -7.07
CA ILE A 369 -24.05 10.64 -7.14
C ILE A 369 -24.95 11.85 -6.87
N MET A 370 -24.59 12.70 -5.91
CA MET A 370 -25.36 13.93 -5.63
C MET A 370 -25.31 14.93 -6.78
N ASN A 371 -24.21 15.02 -7.52
CA ASN A 371 -24.11 15.83 -8.73
C ASN A 371 -24.96 15.26 -9.86
N LEU A 372 -24.95 13.95 -10.09
CA LEU A 372 -25.84 13.31 -11.05
C LEU A 372 -27.31 13.60 -10.74
N ILE A 373 -27.71 13.46 -9.46
CA ILE A 373 -29.08 13.77 -9.01
C ILE A 373 -29.45 15.25 -9.24
N ARG A 374 -28.50 16.19 -8.98
CA ARG A 374 -28.74 17.63 -9.21
C ARG A 374 -28.87 17.99 -10.68
N ASN A 375 -28.25 17.22 -11.56
CA ASN A 375 -28.25 17.45 -13.00
C ASN A 375 -29.43 16.76 -13.72
N ILE A 376 -30.32 16.08 -13.00
CA ILE A 376 -31.56 15.51 -13.60
C ILE A 376 -32.39 16.62 -14.22
N HIS A 377 -32.69 16.50 -15.50
CA HIS A 377 -33.55 17.43 -16.24
C HIS A 377 -35.01 17.09 -15.99
N PHE A 378 -35.60 17.61 -14.92
CA PHE A 378 -36.99 17.33 -14.52
C PHE A 378 -38.02 17.86 -15.51
N ASP A 379 -37.66 18.86 -16.32
CA ASP A 379 -38.54 19.52 -17.28
C ASP A 379 -38.67 18.79 -18.62
N ASP A 380 -37.76 17.84 -18.94
CA ASP A 380 -37.81 16.98 -20.13
C ASP A 380 -38.03 15.51 -19.73
N PRO A 381 -39.24 14.93 -20.00
CA PRO A 381 -39.56 13.57 -19.58
C PRO A 381 -38.62 12.49 -20.16
N LYS A 382 -38.13 12.66 -21.41
CA LYS A 382 -37.24 11.68 -22.04
C LYS A 382 -35.83 11.74 -21.45
N GLN A 383 -35.34 12.96 -21.23
CA GLN A 383 -34.05 13.17 -20.62
C GLN A 383 -34.06 12.76 -19.15
N LYS A 384 -35.12 13.04 -18.43
CA LYS A 384 -35.30 12.58 -17.05
C LYS A 384 -35.26 11.07 -16.91
N ASP A 385 -35.94 10.33 -17.77
CA ASP A 385 -35.91 8.86 -17.74
C ASP A 385 -34.53 8.31 -18.06
N TYR A 386 -33.80 8.95 -18.99
CA TYR A 386 -32.41 8.62 -19.29
C TYR A 386 -31.48 8.91 -18.10
N ASP A 387 -31.57 10.10 -17.50
CA ASP A 387 -30.77 10.52 -16.35
C ASP A 387 -31.01 9.60 -15.13
N ILE A 388 -32.27 9.25 -14.86
CA ILE A 388 -32.64 8.33 -13.76
C ILE A 388 -32.10 6.91 -14.03
N LYS A 389 -32.13 6.46 -15.28
CA LYS A 389 -31.59 5.16 -15.65
C LYS A 389 -30.08 5.14 -15.46
N HIS A 390 -29.39 6.19 -15.89
CA HIS A 390 -27.95 6.34 -15.72
C HIS A 390 -27.54 6.28 -14.24
N ILE A 391 -28.25 6.99 -13.35
CA ILE A 391 -27.99 6.97 -11.91
C ILE A 391 -28.25 5.59 -11.27
N LYS A 392 -29.16 4.80 -11.82
CA LYS A 392 -29.46 3.44 -11.31
C LYS A 392 -28.45 2.40 -11.81
N ASP A 393 -27.82 2.66 -12.95
CA ASP A 393 -26.86 1.77 -13.57
C ASP A 393 -25.44 2.02 -13.02
N GLU A 394 -25.20 3.18 -12.32
CA GLU A 394 -24.03 3.53 -11.49
C GLU A 394 -24.16 2.98 -10.05
#